data_a6878cc4a7a98daf29654f507185d416
#
_entry.id   a6878cc4a7a98daf29654f507185d416
#
_cell.length_a   1.000
_cell.length_b   1.000
_cell.length_c   1.000
_cell.angle_alpha   90.00
_cell.angle_beta   90.00
_cell.angle_gamma   90.00
#
_symmetry.space_group_name_H-M   'P 1'
#
loop_
_entity.id
_entity.type
_entity.pdbx_description
1 polymer ?
#
loop_
_entity_poly.entity_id
_entity_poly.type
_entity_poly.pdbx_seq_one_letter_code
_entity_poly.pdbx_strand_id
1 'polypeptide(L)'
;MAGLYVHIPFCRSKCAYCDFYSSSSHADTDGYIDAVLGEFDLRADEISERYTTLYIGGGTPSILSPQSLDRLLTGINRRADLSGMKEVTIEGNPEDITQESLSLYANLGINRVSIGVQSFNDASLSAIGRRHSSQAAYKALDALASSGMNYNADLIYGQPGQSMEMWERDLEQMLHFSPPHLSAYLLSYEPGTRLYAMLANGRISEAPEELAIGMYRLLCELTVKNGYGHYEISNFAKVGKQAVHNSLYW
;
A
#
# COMPACT_ATOMS: atom_id res chain seq x y z
N MET A 1 -22.79 -1.57 -6.52
CA MET A 1 -21.79 -0.51 -6.23
C MET A 1 -20.46 -0.95 -6.81
N ALA A 2 -19.79 -0.14 -7.61
CA ALA A 2 -18.54 -0.49 -8.28
C ALA A 2 -17.36 0.30 -7.70
N GLY A 3 -16.17 -0.33 -7.70
CA GLY A 3 -14.90 0.33 -7.42
C GLY A 3 -14.11 0.52 -8.70
N LEU A 4 -13.43 1.66 -8.83
CA LEU A 4 -12.50 1.92 -9.91
C LEU A 4 -11.07 1.70 -9.40
N TYR A 5 -10.32 0.84 -10.07
CA TYR A 5 -8.88 0.65 -9.82
C TYR A 5 -8.08 1.22 -10.98
N VAL A 6 -7.10 2.06 -10.67
CA VAL A 6 -6.16 2.61 -11.64
C VAL A 6 -4.77 2.11 -11.32
N HIS A 7 -4.17 1.39 -12.26
CA HIS A 7 -2.83 0.86 -12.12
C HIS A 7 -1.79 1.88 -12.58
N ILE A 8 -0.85 2.23 -11.71
CA ILE A 8 0.32 3.06 -12.02
C ILE A 8 1.56 2.18 -11.93
N PRO A 9 2.15 1.73 -13.05
CA PRO A 9 3.20 0.71 -13.03
C PRO A 9 4.58 1.23 -12.64
N PHE A 10 4.72 2.49 -12.31
CA PHE A 10 6.02 3.13 -12.11
C PHE A 10 6.56 2.90 -10.70
N CYS A 11 7.83 2.48 -10.59
CA CYS A 11 8.57 2.37 -9.34
C CYS A 11 9.95 2.97 -9.50
N ARG A 12 10.50 3.64 -8.47
CA ARG A 12 11.92 4.07 -8.49
C ARG A 12 12.88 2.89 -8.56
N SER A 13 12.49 1.76 -7.95
CA SER A 13 13.15 0.46 -8.07
C SER A 13 12.17 -0.65 -7.70
N LYS A 14 12.33 -1.83 -8.30
CA LYS A 14 11.48 -2.99 -7.97
C LYS A 14 12.01 -3.66 -6.69
N CYS A 15 11.14 -3.85 -5.71
CA CYS A 15 11.44 -4.60 -4.48
C CYS A 15 11.76 -6.06 -4.81
N ALA A 16 12.54 -6.73 -3.93
CA ALA A 16 13.00 -8.08 -4.22
C ALA A 16 11.88 -9.13 -4.25
N TYR A 17 10.78 -8.89 -3.53
CA TYR A 17 9.63 -9.79 -3.40
C TYR A 17 8.49 -9.48 -4.37
N CYS A 18 8.46 -8.28 -4.96
CA CYS A 18 7.28 -7.79 -5.67
C CYS A 18 7.14 -8.47 -7.03
N ASP A 19 5.98 -9.09 -7.28
CA ASP A 19 5.60 -9.70 -8.56
C ASP A 19 4.61 -8.82 -9.35
N PHE A 20 4.11 -7.73 -8.78
CA PHE A 20 3.25 -6.80 -9.49
C PHE A 20 3.92 -6.28 -10.76
N TYR A 21 3.09 -6.08 -11.78
CA TYR A 21 3.54 -5.43 -13.01
C TYR A 21 4.04 -4.02 -12.69
N SER A 22 5.34 -3.81 -12.88
CA SER A 22 5.98 -2.52 -12.60
C SER A 22 7.21 -2.30 -13.46
N SER A 23 7.51 -1.03 -13.71
CA SER A 23 8.66 -0.54 -14.49
C SER A 23 9.43 0.51 -13.71
N SER A 24 10.76 0.45 -13.79
CA SER A 24 11.63 1.54 -13.32
C SER A 24 11.87 2.62 -14.37
N SER A 25 11.33 2.48 -15.59
CA SER A 25 11.36 3.51 -16.62
C SER A 25 10.15 4.42 -16.47
N HIS A 26 10.41 5.73 -16.39
CA HIS A 26 9.40 6.79 -16.30
C HIS A 26 9.40 7.67 -17.56
N ALA A 27 9.91 7.15 -18.67
CA ALA A 27 10.23 7.93 -19.86
C ALA A 27 9.02 8.66 -20.48
N ASP A 28 7.80 8.11 -20.28
CA ASP A 28 6.57 8.70 -20.82
C ASP A 28 5.40 8.53 -19.84
N THR A 29 5.50 9.17 -18.69
CA THR A 29 4.43 9.16 -17.68
C THR A 29 3.17 9.86 -18.18
N ASP A 30 3.30 10.94 -18.96
CA ASP A 30 2.16 11.70 -19.46
C ASP A 30 1.41 10.92 -20.56
N GLY A 31 2.12 10.28 -21.47
CA GLY A 31 1.51 9.40 -22.47
C GLY A 31 0.82 8.20 -21.82
N TYR A 32 1.38 7.66 -20.72
CA TYR A 32 0.70 6.62 -19.95
C TYR A 32 -0.63 7.11 -19.34
N ILE A 33 -0.65 8.30 -18.75
CA ILE A 33 -1.88 8.88 -18.20
C ILE A 33 -2.92 9.09 -19.30
N ASP A 34 -2.51 9.56 -20.49
CA ASP A 34 -3.41 9.68 -21.62
C ASP A 34 -3.99 8.34 -22.05
N ALA A 35 -3.18 7.31 -22.06
CA ALA A 35 -3.63 5.94 -22.37
C ALA A 35 -4.64 5.42 -21.34
N VAL A 36 -4.39 5.64 -20.03
CA VAL A 36 -5.34 5.29 -18.96
C VAL A 36 -6.68 6.00 -19.13
N LEU A 37 -6.65 7.29 -19.42
CA LEU A 37 -7.88 8.07 -19.64
C LEU A 37 -8.59 7.65 -20.93
N GLY A 38 -7.85 7.31 -21.97
CA GLY A 38 -8.38 6.76 -23.22
C GLY A 38 -8.99 5.36 -23.02
N GLU A 39 -8.36 4.48 -22.23
CA GLU A 39 -8.95 3.19 -21.87
C GLU A 39 -10.25 3.37 -21.11
N PHE A 40 -10.32 4.32 -20.18
CA PHE A 40 -11.57 4.65 -19.48
C PHE A 40 -12.70 5.01 -20.45
N ASP A 41 -12.40 5.84 -21.46
CA ASP A 41 -13.38 6.23 -22.48
C ASP A 41 -13.84 5.04 -23.33
N LEU A 42 -12.92 4.16 -23.71
CA LEU A 42 -13.22 2.95 -24.50
C LEU A 42 -14.10 1.95 -23.74
N ARG A 43 -13.98 1.92 -22.40
CA ARG A 43 -14.70 0.99 -21.53
C ARG A 43 -15.89 1.61 -20.81
N ALA A 44 -16.27 2.83 -21.17
CA ALA A 44 -17.35 3.56 -20.49
C ALA A 44 -18.69 2.80 -20.46
N ASP A 45 -18.98 2.00 -21.51
CA ASP A 45 -20.21 1.23 -21.62
C ASP A 45 -20.18 -0.12 -20.86
N GLU A 46 -19.03 -0.52 -20.33
CA GLU A 46 -18.91 -1.80 -19.60
C GLU A 46 -19.53 -1.71 -18.19
N ILE A 47 -19.68 -0.51 -17.63
CA ILE A 47 -20.12 -0.32 -16.26
C ILE A 47 -21.33 0.62 -16.23
N SER A 48 -22.47 0.07 -15.89
CA SER A 48 -23.72 0.82 -15.69
C SER A 48 -23.90 1.31 -14.24
N GLU A 49 -23.06 0.87 -13.31
CA GLU A 49 -23.16 1.22 -11.89
C GLU A 49 -22.37 2.50 -11.57
N ARG A 50 -22.82 3.23 -10.55
CA ARG A 50 -22.08 4.36 -10.01
C ARG A 50 -20.84 3.86 -9.25
N TYR A 51 -19.68 4.45 -9.56
CA TYR A 51 -18.46 4.23 -8.80
C TYR A 51 -18.59 4.84 -7.40
N THR A 52 -18.20 4.08 -6.39
CA THR A 52 -18.21 4.51 -4.98
C THR A 52 -16.83 4.66 -4.39
N THR A 53 -15.82 4.09 -5.05
CA THR A 53 -14.42 4.17 -4.64
C THR A 53 -13.51 4.31 -5.86
N LEU A 54 -12.37 4.99 -5.65
CA LEU A 54 -11.23 4.99 -6.55
C LEU A 54 -10.00 4.51 -5.78
N TYR A 55 -9.28 3.56 -6.34
CA TYR A 55 -8.00 3.09 -5.79
C TYR A 55 -6.90 3.25 -6.85
N ILE A 56 -5.90 4.08 -6.54
CA ILE A 56 -4.73 4.32 -7.39
C ILE A 56 -3.57 3.53 -6.79
N GLY A 57 -3.22 2.42 -7.42
CA GLY A 57 -2.25 1.46 -6.90
C GLY A 57 -1.31 0.91 -7.97
N GLY A 58 -0.63 -0.18 -7.64
CA GLY A 58 0.20 -0.96 -8.56
C GLY A 58 1.69 -0.93 -8.27
N GLY A 59 2.45 -0.08 -8.93
CA GLY A 59 3.87 0.15 -8.63
C GLY A 59 4.03 1.09 -7.45
N THR A 60 4.11 2.38 -7.70
CA THR A 60 4.23 3.42 -6.66
C THR A 60 3.59 4.72 -7.16
N PRO A 61 2.26 4.87 -7.05
CA PRO A 61 1.56 6.07 -7.53
C PRO A 61 2.06 7.38 -6.92
N SER A 62 2.58 7.36 -5.70
CA SER A 62 3.13 8.54 -5.01
C SER A 62 4.34 9.18 -5.68
N ILE A 63 4.95 8.52 -6.67
CA ILE A 63 6.07 9.12 -7.43
C ILE A 63 5.62 10.00 -8.59
N LEU A 64 4.33 10.00 -8.92
CA LEU A 64 3.80 10.90 -9.94
C LEU A 64 4.05 12.36 -9.56
N SER A 65 4.39 13.16 -10.54
CA SER A 65 4.50 14.61 -10.33
C SER A 65 3.14 15.19 -9.91
N PRO A 66 3.10 16.31 -9.15
CA PRO A 66 1.86 17.00 -8.85
C PRO A 66 0.99 17.24 -10.08
N GLN A 67 1.61 17.63 -11.19
CA GLN A 67 0.92 17.91 -12.47
C GLN A 67 0.35 16.64 -13.09
N SER A 68 1.10 15.53 -13.08
CA SER A 68 0.63 14.25 -13.63
C SER A 68 -0.51 13.67 -12.79
N LEU A 69 -0.44 13.79 -11.47
CA LEU A 69 -1.49 13.34 -10.55
C LEU A 69 -2.77 14.19 -10.71
N ASP A 70 -2.64 15.52 -10.78
CA ASP A 70 -3.77 16.42 -11.03
C ASP A 70 -4.44 16.12 -12.38
N ARG A 71 -3.64 15.92 -13.44
CA ARG A 71 -4.15 15.55 -14.77
C ARG A 71 -4.96 14.26 -14.75
N LEU A 72 -4.42 13.23 -14.07
CA LEU A 72 -5.09 11.94 -13.92
C LEU A 72 -6.44 12.12 -13.19
N LEU A 73 -6.43 12.73 -12.02
CA LEU A 73 -7.63 12.88 -11.19
C LEU A 73 -8.67 13.81 -11.84
N THR A 74 -8.24 14.92 -12.45
CA THR A 74 -9.14 15.79 -13.23
C THR A 74 -9.75 15.03 -14.41
N GLY A 75 -8.95 14.24 -15.11
CA GLY A 75 -9.42 13.39 -16.20
C GLY A 75 -10.43 12.34 -15.75
N ILE A 76 -10.19 11.66 -14.62
CA ILE A 76 -11.14 10.70 -14.04
C ILE A 76 -12.41 11.43 -13.57
N ASN A 77 -12.27 12.57 -12.88
CA ASN A 77 -13.42 13.32 -12.35
C ASN A 77 -14.42 13.74 -13.43
N ARG A 78 -13.94 14.05 -14.62
CA ARG A 78 -14.81 14.35 -15.77
C ARG A 78 -15.65 13.16 -16.24
N ARG A 79 -15.24 11.93 -15.87
CA ARG A 79 -15.84 10.66 -16.30
C ARG A 79 -16.63 9.95 -15.21
N ALA A 80 -16.22 10.12 -13.95
CA ALA A 80 -16.69 9.29 -12.84
C ALA A 80 -17.17 10.07 -11.60
N ASP A 81 -17.20 11.41 -11.62
CA ASP A 81 -17.63 12.25 -10.47
C ASP A 81 -17.00 11.83 -9.13
N LEU A 82 -15.74 12.20 -8.92
CA LEU A 82 -14.99 11.85 -7.70
C LEU A 82 -15.64 12.41 -6.42
N SER A 83 -16.38 13.52 -6.50
CA SER A 83 -17.02 14.15 -5.33
C SER A 83 -18.06 13.25 -4.66
N GLY A 84 -18.61 12.30 -5.42
CA GLY A 84 -19.57 11.31 -4.91
C GLY A 84 -18.93 10.03 -4.36
N MET A 85 -17.62 9.89 -4.43
CA MET A 85 -16.92 8.70 -3.96
C MET A 85 -16.70 8.73 -2.45
N LYS A 86 -16.92 7.59 -1.80
CA LYS A 86 -16.71 7.43 -0.36
C LYS A 86 -15.22 7.34 -0.01
N GLU A 87 -14.44 6.72 -0.89
CA GLU A 87 -13.02 6.47 -0.69
C GLU A 87 -12.25 6.69 -1.99
N VAL A 88 -11.25 7.56 -1.92
CA VAL A 88 -10.26 7.80 -2.98
C VAL A 88 -8.89 7.54 -2.36
N THR A 89 -8.31 6.39 -2.70
CA THR A 89 -7.05 5.91 -2.11
C THR A 89 -5.89 6.08 -3.08
N ILE A 90 -4.72 6.47 -2.56
CA ILE A 90 -3.44 6.43 -3.26
C ILE A 90 -2.43 5.57 -2.48
N GLU A 91 -1.70 4.71 -3.20
CA GLU A 91 -0.56 3.99 -2.62
C GLU A 91 0.70 4.85 -2.65
N GLY A 92 1.51 4.71 -1.58
CA GLY A 92 2.77 5.41 -1.47
C GLY A 92 3.84 4.67 -0.67
N ASN A 93 5.08 5.08 -0.88
CA ASN A 93 6.20 4.67 -0.05
C ASN A 93 6.50 5.73 1.03
N PRO A 94 7.08 5.34 2.17
CA PRO A 94 7.40 6.27 3.25
C PRO A 94 8.20 7.50 2.80
N GLU A 95 9.16 7.33 1.90
CA GLU A 95 9.98 8.44 1.41
C GLU A 95 9.23 9.50 0.57
N ASP A 96 8.01 9.20 0.13
CA ASP A 96 7.19 10.10 -0.68
C ASP A 96 6.09 10.80 0.14
N ILE A 97 5.89 10.41 1.41
CA ILE A 97 4.85 10.95 2.27
C ILE A 97 5.40 12.09 3.12
N THR A 98 5.00 13.31 2.78
CA THR A 98 5.34 14.55 3.47
C THR A 98 4.09 15.39 3.71
N GLN A 99 4.17 16.44 4.52
CA GLN A 99 3.05 17.36 4.72
C GLN A 99 2.60 18.01 3.41
N GLU A 100 3.56 18.29 2.51
CA GLU A 100 3.27 18.86 1.19
C GLU A 100 2.51 17.87 0.32
N SER A 101 2.96 16.60 0.25
CA SER A 101 2.25 15.58 -0.53
C SER A 101 0.86 15.29 0.03
N LEU A 102 0.69 15.24 1.36
CA LEU A 102 -0.61 15.05 2.00
C LEU A 102 -1.56 16.23 1.74
N SER A 103 -1.05 17.47 1.77
CA SER A 103 -1.82 18.66 1.42
C SER A 103 -2.26 18.64 -0.04
N LEU A 104 -1.37 18.24 -0.95
CA LEU A 104 -1.70 18.04 -2.37
C LEU A 104 -2.78 17.00 -2.54
N TYR A 105 -2.65 15.84 -1.88
CA TYR A 105 -3.63 14.75 -1.97
C TYR A 105 -5.02 15.21 -1.51
N ALA A 106 -5.09 15.90 -0.38
CA ALA A 106 -6.36 16.45 0.13
C ALA A 106 -6.99 17.44 -0.86
N ASN A 107 -6.19 18.33 -1.46
CA ASN A 107 -6.66 19.31 -2.46
C ASN A 107 -7.16 18.64 -3.74
N LEU A 108 -6.63 17.48 -4.09
CA LEU A 108 -7.04 16.69 -5.26
C LEU A 108 -8.20 15.72 -4.96
N GLY A 109 -8.76 15.75 -3.74
CA GLY A 109 -9.89 14.91 -3.35
C GLY A 109 -9.51 13.48 -2.94
N ILE A 110 -8.21 13.17 -2.80
CA ILE A 110 -7.75 11.92 -2.19
C ILE A 110 -8.00 12.02 -0.69
N ASN A 111 -8.69 11.03 -0.12
CA ASN A 111 -9.08 11.02 1.29
C ASN A 111 -8.49 9.83 2.07
N ARG A 112 -7.72 8.96 1.40
CA ARG A 112 -7.03 7.83 2.02
C ARG A 112 -5.66 7.58 1.40
N VAL A 113 -4.67 7.26 2.23
CA VAL A 113 -3.32 6.82 1.80
C VAL A 113 -3.10 5.38 2.25
N SER A 114 -2.54 4.54 1.37
CA SER A 114 -1.99 3.23 1.75
C SER A 114 -0.47 3.31 1.70
N ILE A 115 0.19 3.13 2.86
CA ILE A 115 1.64 3.30 2.97
C ILE A 115 2.35 1.98 3.24
N GLY A 116 3.28 1.61 2.36
CA GLY A 116 4.08 0.39 2.48
C GLY A 116 5.26 0.56 3.44
N VAL A 117 5.04 0.42 4.74
CA VAL A 117 6.09 0.46 5.78
C VAL A 117 6.94 -0.80 5.77
N GLN A 118 6.32 -1.96 5.75
CA GLN A 118 6.84 -3.31 5.68
C GLN A 118 7.60 -3.79 6.93
N SER A 119 8.44 -2.95 7.54
CA SER A 119 9.17 -3.21 8.80
C SER A 119 9.75 -1.90 9.35
N PHE A 120 10.08 -1.88 10.64
CA PHE A 120 10.87 -0.82 11.28
C PHE A 120 12.33 -1.23 11.50
N ASN A 121 12.75 -2.36 10.92
CA ASN A 121 14.13 -2.85 10.99
C ASN A 121 14.84 -2.63 9.63
N ASP A 122 15.89 -1.82 9.61
CA ASP A 122 16.62 -1.47 8.38
C ASP A 122 17.27 -2.67 7.70
N ALA A 123 17.73 -3.68 8.46
CA ALA A 123 18.28 -4.90 7.89
C ALA A 123 17.18 -5.73 7.19
N SER A 124 16.00 -5.83 7.79
CA SER A 124 14.82 -6.47 7.20
C SER A 124 14.36 -5.76 5.93
N LEU A 125 14.26 -4.44 5.96
CA LEU A 125 13.93 -3.61 4.78
C LEU A 125 14.93 -3.82 3.65
N SER A 126 16.22 -3.83 3.96
CA SER A 126 17.29 -4.08 2.98
C SER A 126 17.19 -5.49 2.39
N ALA A 127 16.91 -6.51 3.21
CA ALA A 127 16.81 -7.90 2.76
C ALA A 127 15.69 -8.11 1.73
N ILE A 128 14.57 -7.40 1.87
CA ILE A 128 13.46 -7.44 0.91
C ILE A 128 13.57 -6.37 -0.20
N GLY A 129 14.67 -5.61 -0.23
CA GLY A 129 14.96 -4.63 -1.29
C GLY A 129 14.16 -3.34 -1.21
N ARG A 130 13.73 -2.94 -0.01
CA ARG A 130 13.11 -1.62 0.21
C ARG A 130 14.16 -0.52 0.19
N ARG A 131 13.79 0.67 -0.27
CA ARG A 131 14.67 1.84 -0.39
C ARG A 131 14.64 2.73 0.83
N HIS A 132 13.46 2.84 1.45
CA HIS A 132 13.29 3.67 2.64
C HIS A 132 13.94 3.02 3.86
N SER A 133 14.31 3.87 4.83
CA SER A 133 14.76 3.46 6.15
C SER A 133 13.60 3.45 7.16
N SER A 134 13.82 2.80 8.29
CA SER A 134 12.91 2.88 9.44
C SER A 134 12.61 4.33 9.83
N GLN A 135 13.61 5.22 9.79
CA GLN A 135 13.42 6.64 10.09
C GLN A 135 12.48 7.34 9.09
N ALA A 136 12.52 6.97 7.81
CA ALA A 136 11.56 7.49 6.83
C ALA A 136 10.15 7.01 7.13
N ALA A 137 9.98 5.74 7.56
CA ALA A 137 8.70 5.20 7.99
C ALA A 137 8.13 5.96 9.20
N TYR A 138 8.94 6.21 10.23
CA TYR A 138 8.53 7.02 11.39
C TYR A 138 8.04 8.40 10.97
N LYS A 139 8.82 9.14 10.18
CA LYS A 139 8.44 10.49 9.70
C LYS A 139 7.14 10.49 8.91
N ALA A 140 6.96 9.50 8.03
CA ALA A 140 5.75 9.38 7.22
C ALA A 140 4.51 9.09 8.08
N LEU A 141 4.62 8.20 9.07
CA LEU A 141 3.54 7.89 9.99
C LEU A 141 3.19 9.08 10.89
N ASP A 142 4.18 9.84 11.38
CA ASP A 142 3.96 11.10 12.12
C ASP A 142 3.21 12.12 11.26
N ALA A 143 3.61 12.28 9.99
CA ALA A 143 2.95 13.18 9.06
C ALA A 143 1.48 12.77 8.81
N LEU A 144 1.23 11.47 8.59
CA LEU A 144 -0.11 10.93 8.40
C LEU A 144 -0.98 11.10 9.66
N ALA A 145 -0.45 10.75 10.83
CA ALA A 145 -1.18 10.91 12.11
C ALA A 145 -1.57 12.36 12.37
N SER A 146 -0.70 13.31 11.99
CA SER A 146 -0.93 14.76 12.19
C SER A 146 -1.84 15.37 11.13
N SER A 147 -1.99 14.74 9.97
CA SER A 147 -2.76 15.29 8.83
C SER A 147 -4.27 15.19 8.98
N GLY A 148 -4.76 14.28 9.83
CA GLY A 148 -6.17 13.91 9.93
C GLY A 148 -6.71 13.09 8.75
N MET A 149 -5.87 12.77 7.76
CA MET A 149 -6.21 11.92 6.61
C MET A 149 -6.38 10.47 7.07
N ASN A 150 -7.34 9.75 6.50
CA ASN A 150 -7.45 8.31 6.74
C ASN A 150 -6.27 7.59 6.06
N TYR A 151 -5.73 6.57 6.71
CA TYR A 151 -4.62 5.81 6.11
C TYR A 151 -4.59 4.36 6.56
N ASN A 152 -3.95 3.56 5.73
CA ASN A 152 -3.54 2.20 6.00
C ASN A 152 -2.02 2.15 6.06
N ALA A 153 -1.48 1.34 6.97
CA ALA A 153 -0.06 1.04 7.03
C ALA A 153 0.16 -0.47 6.85
N ASP A 154 1.06 -0.83 5.92
CA ASP A 154 1.34 -2.23 5.59
C ASP A 154 2.59 -2.72 6.30
N LEU A 155 2.54 -3.94 6.85
CA LEU A 155 3.68 -4.70 7.36
C LEU A 155 3.81 -6.02 6.60
N ILE A 156 5.03 -6.54 6.55
CA ILE A 156 5.32 -7.89 6.03
C ILE A 156 6.02 -8.68 7.13
N TYR A 157 5.48 -9.87 7.45
CA TYR A 157 6.11 -10.80 8.38
C TYR A 157 6.60 -12.07 7.68
N GLY A 158 7.39 -12.90 8.36
CA GLY A 158 8.01 -14.07 7.75
C GLY A 158 9.15 -13.73 6.80
N GLN A 159 9.79 -12.56 6.98
CA GLN A 159 10.92 -12.13 6.16
C GLN A 159 12.15 -13.01 6.40
N PRO A 160 13.09 -13.14 5.43
CA PRO A 160 14.31 -13.91 5.62
C PRO A 160 15.07 -13.50 6.88
N GLY A 161 15.27 -14.46 7.79
CA GLY A 161 15.97 -14.23 9.06
C GLY A 161 15.22 -13.44 10.13
N GLN A 162 13.93 -13.12 9.89
CA GLN A 162 13.12 -12.44 10.90
C GLN A 162 12.79 -13.38 12.07
N SER A 163 13.08 -12.96 13.30
CA SER A 163 12.70 -13.69 14.52
C SER A 163 11.34 -13.23 15.06
N MET A 164 10.79 -13.96 16.02
CA MET A 164 9.56 -13.57 16.71
C MET A 164 9.73 -12.22 17.42
N GLU A 165 10.87 -11.98 18.07
CA GLU A 165 11.15 -10.73 18.77
C GLU A 165 11.29 -9.53 17.81
N MET A 166 11.79 -9.75 16.59
CA MET A 166 11.85 -8.70 15.56
C MET A 166 10.43 -8.34 15.10
N TRP A 167 9.60 -9.36 14.88
CA TRP A 167 8.20 -9.15 14.49
C TRP A 167 7.38 -8.45 15.59
N GLU A 168 7.54 -8.88 16.84
CA GLU A 168 6.89 -8.25 17.99
C GLU A 168 7.22 -6.76 18.08
N ARG A 169 8.50 -6.39 17.91
CA ARG A 169 8.94 -4.99 17.87
C ARG A 169 8.32 -4.21 16.72
N ASP A 170 8.23 -4.79 15.52
CA ASP A 170 7.58 -4.16 14.38
C ASP A 170 6.09 -3.87 14.69
N LEU A 171 5.39 -4.83 15.31
CA LEU A 171 4.01 -4.66 15.74
C LEU A 171 3.86 -3.60 16.83
N GLU A 172 4.70 -3.62 17.86
CA GLU A 172 4.68 -2.61 18.94
C GLU A 172 4.87 -1.20 18.39
N GLN A 173 5.85 -1.01 17.49
CA GLN A 173 6.08 0.27 16.83
C GLN A 173 4.87 0.71 15.99
N MET A 174 4.31 -0.18 15.20
CA MET A 174 3.13 0.11 14.40
C MET A 174 1.92 0.47 15.27
N LEU A 175 1.65 -0.29 16.32
CA LEU A 175 0.54 -0.06 17.23
C LEU A 175 0.72 1.20 18.08
N HIS A 176 1.97 1.65 18.32
CA HIS A 176 2.24 2.94 18.95
C HIS A 176 1.71 4.12 18.11
N PHE A 177 1.87 4.06 16.78
CA PHE A 177 1.26 5.05 15.87
C PHE A 177 -0.25 4.91 15.77
N SER A 178 -0.77 3.76 16.14
CA SER A 178 -2.21 3.51 16.18
C SER A 178 -2.94 3.86 14.87
N PRO A 179 -2.47 3.37 13.68
CA PRO A 179 -3.08 3.70 12.41
C PRO A 179 -4.57 3.33 12.40
N PRO A 180 -5.42 4.03 11.62
CA PRO A 180 -6.82 3.67 11.48
C PRO A 180 -7.03 2.26 10.91
N HIS A 181 -6.12 1.84 10.05
CA HIS A 181 -6.12 0.56 9.36
C HIS A 181 -4.71 -0.01 9.28
N LEU A 182 -4.56 -1.32 9.47
CA LEU A 182 -3.31 -2.07 9.38
C LEU A 182 -3.50 -3.25 8.44
N SER A 183 -2.59 -3.41 7.48
CA SER A 183 -2.46 -4.64 6.72
C SER A 183 -1.16 -5.34 7.11
N ALA A 184 -1.21 -6.66 7.31
CA ALA A 184 -0.02 -7.44 7.61
C ALA A 184 -0.03 -8.72 6.77
N TYR A 185 0.98 -8.86 5.90
CA TYR A 185 1.08 -9.92 4.93
C TYR A 185 2.21 -10.89 5.29
N LEU A 186 1.92 -12.19 5.20
CA LEU A 186 3.00 -13.18 5.18
C LEU A 186 3.78 -13.02 3.88
N LEU A 187 5.11 -12.94 3.97
CA LEU A 187 5.94 -12.85 2.78
C LEU A 187 5.77 -14.09 1.90
N SER A 188 5.41 -13.88 0.65
CA SER A 188 5.38 -14.91 -0.38
C SER A 188 6.61 -14.84 -1.28
N TYR A 189 7.00 -15.99 -1.85
CA TYR A 189 8.14 -16.13 -2.74
C TYR A 189 7.66 -16.47 -4.14
N GLU A 190 7.30 -15.44 -4.91
CA GLU A 190 6.67 -15.61 -6.22
C GLU A 190 7.72 -15.87 -7.30
N PRO A 191 7.52 -16.89 -8.17
CA PRO A 191 8.38 -17.18 -9.31
C PRO A 191 8.60 -15.94 -10.19
N GLY A 192 9.85 -15.69 -10.59
CA GLY A 192 10.23 -14.52 -11.38
C GLY A 192 10.71 -13.33 -10.55
N THR A 193 10.53 -13.35 -9.23
CA THR A 193 11.07 -12.32 -8.33
C THR A 193 12.54 -12.58 -7.98
N ARG A 194 13.25 -11.52 -7.64
CA ARG A 194 14.64 -11.63 -7.17
C ARG A 194 14.73 -12.44 -5.86
N LEU A 195 13.73 -12.28 -4.98
CA LEU A 195 13.68 -13.00 -3.71
C LEU A 195 13.50 -14.51 -3.91
N TYR A 196 12.63 -14.91 -4.86
CA TYR A 196 12.47 -16.30 -5.25
C TYR A 196 13.78 -16.90 -5.79
N ALA A 197 14.50 -16.15 -6.64
CA ALA A 197 15.79 -16.59 -7.17
C ALA A 197 16.84 -16.77 -6.02
N MET A 198 16.81 -15.93 -4.99
CA MET A 198 17.69 -16.09 -3.82
C MET A 198 17.33 -17.34 -3.01
N LEU A 199 16.03 -17.62 -2.82
CA LEU A 199 15.54 -18.83 -2.18
C LEU A 199 15.94 -20.09 -2.96
N ALA A 200 15.67 -20.13 -4.26
CA ALA A 200 15.99 -21.26 -5.13
C ALA A 200 17.50 -21.58 -5.19
N ASN A 201 18.35 -20.56 -4.99
CA ASN A 201 19.81 -20.73 -4.91
C ASN A 201 20.34 -20.96 -3.48
N GLY A 202 19.48 -21.17 -2.51
CA GLY A 202 19.86 -21.43 -1.11
C GLY A 202 20.55 -20.27 -0.39
N ARG A 203 20.41 -19.03 -0.90
CA ARG A 203 20.98 -17.83 -0.26
C ARG A 203 20.16 -17.33 0.91
N ILE A 204 18.89 -17.64 0.93
CA ILE A 204 17.93 -17.36 1.99
C ILE A 204 17.06 -18.59 2.20
N SER A 205 16.34 -18.64 3.30
CA SER A 205 15.31 -19.65 3.59
C SER A 205 14.00 -18.96 3.92
N GLU A 206 12.90 -19.65 3.65
CA GLU A 206 11.58 -19.24 4.14
C GLU A 206 11.53 -19.33 5.66
N ALA A 207 10.66 -18.57 6.28
CA ALA A 207 10.34 -18.72 7.69
C ALA A 207 9.75 -20.12 7.91
N PRO A 208 10.17 -20.86 8.95
CA PRO A 208 9.53 -22.12 9.31
C PRO A 208 8.02 -21.91 9.52
N GLU A 209 7.21 -22.87 9.10
CA GLU A 209 5.74 -22.77 9.20
C GLU A 209 5.26 -22.47 10.61
N GLU A 210 5.85 -23.14 11.63
CA GLU A 210 5.51 -22.89 13.03
C GLU A 210 5.81 -21.45 13.47
N LEU A 211 6.91 -20.86 12.95
CA LEU A 211 7.25 -19.46 13.22
C LEU A 211 6.24 -18.52 12.55
N ALA A 212 5.90 -18.77 11.29
CA ALA A 212 4.92 -17.96 10.56
C ALA A 212 3.52 -18.00 11.23
N ILE A 213 3.08 -19.18 11.66
CA ILE A 213 1.84 -19.35 12.44
C ILE A 213 1.93 -18.59 13.77
N GLY A 214 3.06 -18.68 14.47
CA GLY A 214 3.29 -17.95 15.71
C GLY A 214 3.22 -16.44 15.52
N MET A 215 3.83 -15.91 14.46
CA MET A 215 3.80 -14.49 14.08
C MET A 215 2.38 -14.02 13.79
N TYR A 216 1.59 -14.82 13.06
CA TYR A 216 0.19 -14.50 12.77
C TYR A 216 -0.68 -14.50 14.05
N ARG A 217 -0.48 -15.45 14.94
CA ARG A 217 -1.20 -15.49 16.24
C ARG A 217 -0.90 -14.24 17.07
N LEU A 218 0.38 -13.85 17.15
CA LEU A 218 0.79 -12.64 17.85
C LEU A 218 0.16 -11.37 17.22
N LEU A 219 0.13 -11.29 15.89
CA LEU A 219 -0.55 -10.22 15.17
C LEU A 219 -2.03 -10.11 15.58
N CYS A 220 -2.76 -11.22 15.53
CA CYS A 220 -4.17 -11.25 15.89
C CYS A 220 -4.40 -10.86 17.37
N GLU A 221 -3.57 -11.35 18.28
CA GLU A 221 -3.67 -11.03 19.71
C GLU A 221 -3.44 -9.53 19.98
N LEU A 222 -2.34 -8.98 19.45
CA LEU A 222 -1.96 -7.60 19.70
C LEU A 222 -2.92 -6.61 19.04
N THR A 223 -3.40 -6.90 17.82
CA THR A 223 -4.36 -6.04 17.14
C THR A 223 -5.71 -5.99 17.88
N VAL A 224 -6.24 -7.12 18.31
CA VAL A 224 -7.47 -7.19 19.12
C VAL A 224 -7.32 -6.43 20.43
N LYS A 225 -6.19 -6.63 21.14
CA LYS A 225 -5.88 -5.94 22.40
C LYS A 225 -5.82 -4.41 22.24
N ASN A 226 -5.45 -3.93 21.04
CA ASN A 226 -5.37 -2.52 20.70
C ASN A 226 -6.62 -1.98 19.99
N GLY A 227 -7.75 -2.73 20.02
CA GLY A 227 -9.06 -2.27 19.56
C GLY A 227 -9.28 -2.34 18.05
N TYR A 228 -8.51 -3.16 17.34
CA TYR A 228 -8.73 -3.44 15.92
C TYR A 228 -9.70 -4.62 15.75
N GLY A 229 -10.62 -4.49 14.81
CA GLY A 229 -11.41 -5.59 14.28
C GLY A 229 -10.66 -6.27 13.14
N HIS A 230 -10.54 -7.58 13.18
CA HIS A 230 -10.01 -8.42 12.12
C HIS A 230 -11.15 -8.74 11.14
N TYR A 231 -11.18 -8.14 9.97
CA TYR A 231 -12.33 -8.23 9.05
C TYR A 231 -12.05 -9.06 7.79
N GLU A 232 -10.77 -9.32 7.49
CA GLU A 232 -10.32 -10.31 6.51
C GLU A 232 -8.90 -10.76 6.90
N ILE A 233 -8.34 -11.76 6.21
CA ILE A 233 -7.15 -12.51 6.67
C ILE A 233 -5.92 -11.65 6.97
N SER A 234 -5.70 -10.58 6.19
CA SER A 234 -4.51 -9.71 6.31
C SER A 234 -4.83 -8.31 6.81
N ASN A 235 -6.11 -7.94 6.93
CA ASN A 235 -6.53 -6.57 7.21
C ASN A 235 -7.25 -6.41 8.54
N PHE A 236 -6.78 -5.42 9.29
CA PHE A 236 -7.25 -5.06 10.62
C PHE A 236 -7.61 -3.58 10.64
N ALA A 237 -8.76 -3.22 11.19
CA ALA A 237 -9.19 -1.83 11.21
C ALA A 237 -9.85 -1.47 12.53
N LYS A 238 -9.72 -0.20 12.93
CA LYS A 238 -10.55 0.38 13.98
C LYS A 238 -12.00 0.47 13.49
N VAL A 239 -12.93 0.56 14.40
CA VAL A 239 -14.38 0.64 14.10
C VAL A 239 -14.64 1.77 13.09
N GLY A 240 -15.28 1.42 11.96
CA GLY A 240 -15.61 2.34 10.88
C GLY A 240 -14.42 2.80 10.03
N LYS A 241 -13.27 2.09 10.11
CA LYS A 241 -12.05 2.40 9.34
C LYS A 241 -11.65 1.30 8.36
N GLN A 242 -12.51 0.31 8.14
CA GLN A 242 -12.31 -0.72 7.11
C GLN A 242 -12.17 -0.05 5.74
N ALA A 243 -11.29 -0.59 4.88
CA ALA A 243 -11.13 -0.11 3.52
C ALA A 243 -12.40 -0.42 2.71
N VAL A 244 -13.07 0.63 2.24
CA VAL A 244 -14.32 0.46 1.47
C VAL A 244 -14.03 -0.23 0.15
N HIS A 245 -12.94 0.15 -0.52
CA HIS A 245 -12.53 -0.46 -1.79
C HIS A 245 -12.25 -1.96 -1.63
N ASN A 246 -11.49 -2.36 -0.61
CA ASN A 246 -11.21 -3.79 -0.36
C ASN A 246 -12.48 -4.60 -0.11
N SER A 247 -13.46 -4.00 0.55
CA SER A 247 -14.74 -4.67 0.84
C SER A 247 -15.61 -4.91 -0.40
N LEU A 248 -15.26 -4.33 -1.56
CA LEU A 248 -15.98 -4.57 -2.83
C LEU A 248 -15.54 -5.87 -3.54
N TYR A 249 -14.45 -6.49 -3.09
CA TYR A 249 -13.98 -7.78 -3.65
C TYR A 249 -14.71 -8.99 -3.05
N TRP A 250 -15.46 -8.81 -1.98
CA TRP A 250 -16.23 -9.80 -1.25
C TRP A 250 -17.73 -9.54 -1.37
#